data_3523c8dd7adcb39b5300f8e477e20da5
#
_entry.id   3523c8dd7adcb39b5300f8e477e20da5
#
_cell.length_a   1.000
_cell.length_b   1.000
_cell.length_c   1.000
_cell.angle_alpha   90.00
_cell.angle_beta   90.00
_cell.angle_gamma   90.00
#
_symmetry.space_group_name_H-M   'P 1'
#
loop_
_entity.id
_entity.type
_entity.pdbx_description
1 polymer ?
#
loop_
_entity_poly.entity_id
_entity_poly.type
_entity_poly.pdbx_seq_one_letter_code
_entity_poly.pdbx_strand_id
1 'polypeptide(L)'
;MPGPYTSTRKNENMNIIEITDLNAPELAVYTKLTESQLRNKLEPEKGIFIAESPKVIGTALDAGCEPLSFLMERRQIEGPAAGVLARCPGAVVYTADRSVLQTLTGYALTRGVLCAMRRPPLPSVAEVCAGARRIAVLENVMNPTNVGAIFRCAAALGTVSYTHLRAHET
;
A
#
# COMPACT_ATOMS: atom_id res chain seq x y z
N MET A 1 42.13 -21.17 0.71
CA MET A 1 41.97 -19.81 1.20
C MET A 1 40.67 -19.24 0.61
N PRO A 2 39.55 -19.22 1.29
CA PRO A 2 38.40 -18.46 0.82
C PRO A 2 38.55 -17.02 1.32
N GLY A 3 38.43 -16.08 0.40
CA GLY A 3 38.46 -14.65 0.69
C GLY A 3 37.16 -14.20 1.40
N PRO A 4 37.21 -13.11 2.19
CA PRO A 4 36.10 -12.62 2.94
C PRO A 4 35.08 -11.96 2.01
N TYR A 5 33.87 -12.45 2.02
CA TYR A 5 32.72 -11.76 1.45
C TYR A 5 32.41 -10.52 2.30
N THR A 6 32.92 -9.40 1.90
CA THR A 6 32.45 -8.08 2.34
C THR A 6 31.35 -7.62 1.42
N SER A 7 30.12 -7.99 1.74
CA SER A 7 28.92 -7.36 1.18
C SER A 7 28.30 -6.42 2.22
N THR A 8 28.95 -5.31 2.43
CA THR A 8 28.43 -4.26 3.32
C THR A 8 28.60 -2.93 2.59
N ARG A 9 27.65 -2.58 1.73
CA ARG A 9 27.53 -1.18 1.21
C ARG A 9 26.30 -0.99 0.32
N LYS A 10 25.07 -1.14 0.84
CA LYS A 10 23.87 -0.55 0.20
C LYS A 10 22.65 -0.35 1.13
N ASN A 11 22.78 -0.59 2.43
CA ASN A 11 21.65 -0.46 3.37
C ASN A 11 21.82 0.65 4.40
N GLU A 12 22.66 1.64 4.18
CA GLU A 12 23.00 2.65 5.20
C GLU A 12 21.85 3.64 5.52
N ASN A 13 20.70 3.53 4.88
CA ASN A 13 19.59 4.49 5.10
C ASN A 13 18.21 3.84 5.33
N MET A 14 18.11 2.52 5.51
CA MET A 14 16.83 1.85 5.85
C MET A 14 16.82 1.43 7.31
N ASN A 15 15.72 1.75 8.01
CA ASN A 15 15.51 1.29 9.37
C ASN A 15 14.83 -0.08 9.35
N ILE A 16 15.62 -1.16 9.39
CA ILE A 16 15.13 -2.54 9.39
C ILE A 16 14.95 -3.00 10.83
N ILE A 17 13.72 -3.35 11.19
CA ILE A 17 13.32 -3.79 12.53
C ILE A 17 12.81 -5.23 12.44
N GLU A 18 13.44 -6.14 13.15
CA GLU A 18 12.94 -7.50 13.31
C GLU A 18 11.82 -7.53 14.34
N ILE A 19 10.69 -8.15 13.97
CA ILE A 19 9.51 -8.24 14.83
C ILE A 19 9.78 -9.28 15.93
N THR A 20 9.78 -8.81 17.18
CA THR A 20 9.90 -9.65 18.38
C THR A 20 8.62 -9.66 19.21
N ASP A 21 7.78 -8.64 19.08
CA ASP A 21 6.47 -8.52 19.73
C ASP A 21 5.39 -8.25 18.69
N LEU A 22 4.44 -9.18 18.54
CA LEU A 22 3.32 -9.07 17.62
C LEU A 22 2.26 -8.03 18.04
N ASN A 23 2.29 -7.61 19.31
CA ASN A 23 1.35 -6.64 19.85
C ASN A 23 1.92 -5.21 19.84
N ALA A 24 3.09 -5.00 19.27
CA ALA A 24 3.70 -3.68 19.17
C ALA A 24 2.74 -2.70 18.48
N PRO A 25 2.49 -1.50 19.05
CA PRO A 25 1.52 -0.54 18.52
C PRO A 25 1.77 -0.14 17.07
N GLU A 26 3.03 -0.13 16.64
CA GLU A 26 3.48 0.20 15.30
C GLU A 26 3.00 -0.81 14.25
N LEU A 27 2.74 -2.05 14.68
CA LEU A 27 2.26 -3.13 13.83
C LEU A 27 0.73 -3.16 13.72
N ALA A 28 0.02 -2.34 14.48
CA ALA A 28 -1.45 -2.35 14.52
C ALA A 28 -2.09 -2.13 13.13
N VAL A 29 -1.42 -1.41 12.24
CA VAL A 29 -1.85 -1.18 10.86
C VAL A 29 -1.85 -2.46 10.02
N TYR A 30 -1.08 -3.47 10.42
CA TYR A 30 -0.97 -4.75 9.73
C TYR A 30 -1.73 -5.89 10.40
N THR A 31 -2.27 -5.66 11.61
CA THR A 31 -2.97 -6.70 12.38
C THR A 31 -4.37 -6.94 11.86
N LYS A 32 -4.71 -8.22 11.63
CA LYS A 32 -6.08 -8.66 11.26
C LYS A 32 -6.63 -7.88 10.06
N LEU A 33 -5.87 -7.92 8.97
CA LEU A 33 -6.20 -7.26 7.71
C LEU A 33 -7.41 -7.92 7.01
N THR A 34 -8.58 -7.89 7.62
CA THR A 34 -9.81 -8.18 6.88
C THR A 34 -10.16 -6.95 6.04
N GLU A 35 -10.41 -7.16 4.73
CA GLU A 35 -10.66 -6.09 3.76
C GLU A 35 -11.68 -5.02 4.21
N SER A 36 -12.72 -5.43 4.97
CA SER A 36 -13.74 -4.51 5.45
C SER A 36 -13.27 -3.62 6.61
N GLN A 37 -12.39 -4.10 7.47
CA GLN A 37 -11.94 -3.36 8.66
C GLN A 37 -10.89 -2.30 8.34
N LEU A 38 -10.02 -2.56 7.36
CA LEU A 38 -9.06 -1.57 6.88
C LEU A 38 -9.73 -0.36 6.24
N ARG A 39 -10.78 -0.61 5.45
CA ARG A 39 -11.52 0.47 4.79
C ARG A 39 -12.25 1.38 5.76
N ASN A 40 -12.77 0.84 6.86
CA ASN A 40 -13.62 1.61 7.77
C ASN A 40 -12.89 2.33 8.89
N LYS A 41 -11.71 1.84 9.31
CA LYS A 41 -11.00 2.42 10.46
C LYS A 41 -9.89 3.41 10.10
N LEU A 42 -9.21 3.24 8.98
CA LEU A 42 -8.01 4.01 8.66
C LEU A 42 -8.19 4.92 7.44
N GLU A 43 -9.08 4.58 6.52
CA GLU A 43 -9.21 5.30 5.27
C GLU A 43 -9.99 6.63 5.34
N PRO A 44 -11.18 6.72 5.96
CA PRO A 44 -11.92 8.00 5.93
C PRO A 44 -11.21 9.12 6.65
N GLU A 45 -10.67 8.86 7.84
CA GLU A 45 -10.10 9.89 8.71
C GLU A 45 -8.59 10.09 8.55
N LYS A 46 -7.84 9.01 8.33
CA LYS A 46 -6.36 9.04 8.31
C LYS A 46 -5.77 8.94 6.91
N GLY A 47 -6.56 8.57 5.90
CA GLY A 47 -6.10 8.38 4.53
C GLY A 47 -5.04 7.27 4.39
N ILE A 48 -5.03 6.28 5.31
CA ILE A 48 -4.04 5.20 5.33
C ILE A 48 -4.65 3.94 4.73
N PHE A 49 -3.91 3.29 3.84
CA PHE A 49 -4.28 2.02 3.24
C PHE A 49 -3.06 1.10 3.13
N ILE A 50 -3.31 -0.19 2.91
CA ILE A 50 -2.26 -1.18 2.68
C ILE A 50 -2.16 -1.47 1.20
N ALA A 51 -0.97 -1.28 0.64
CA ALA A 51 -0.60 -1.72 -0.70
C ALA A 51 0.13 -3.07 -0.62
N GLU A 52 -0.35 -4.06 -1.38
CA GLU A 52 0.28 -5.38 -1.46
C GLU A 52 1.00 -5.55 -2.79
N SER A 53 2.21 -5.95 -2.76
CA SER A 53 3.17 -6.21 -3.85
C SER A 53 3.99 -5.00 -4.29
N PRO A 54 5.25 -5.22 -4.72
CA PRO A 54 6.12 -4.14 -5.22
C PRO A 54 5.50 -3.35 -6.37
N LYS A 55 4.74 -4.01 -7.25
CA LYS A 55 4.07 -3.34 -8.38
C LYS A 55 3.00 -2.35 -7.92
N VAL A 56 2.12 -2.78 -7.00
CA VAL A 56 1.06 -1.91 -6.46
C VAL A 56 1.65 -0.76 -5.65
N ILE A 57 2.67 -1.04 -4.83
CA ILE A 57 3.39 -0.03 -4.07
C ILE A 57 4.03 1.01 -5.02
N GLY A 58 4.69 0.54 -6.09
CA GLY A 58 5.27 1.42 -7.11
C GLY A 58 4.24 2.34 -7.76
N THR A 59 3.08 1.81 -8.13
CA THR A 59 1.96 2.59 -8.68
C THR A 59 1.43 3.63 -7.68
N ALA A 60 1.33 3.27 -6.39
CA ALA A 60 0.90 4.20 -5.36
C ALA A 60 1.92 5.32 -5.13
N LEU A 61 3.22 5.00 -5.16
CA LEU A 61 4.30 6.01 -5.11
C LEU A 61 4.24 6.97 -6.31
N ASP A 62 3.96 6.44 -7.51
CA ASP A 62 3.80 7.25 -8.72
C ASP A 62 2.58 8.19 -8.62
N ALA A 63 1.55 7.78 -7.87
CA ALA A 63 0.36 8.58 -7.57
C ALA A 63 0.56 9.58 -6.40
N GLY A 64 1.77 9.71 -5.86
CA GLY A 64 2.09 10.64 -4.77
C GLY A 64 1.71 10.16 -3.38
N CYS A 65 1.42 8.85 -3.20
CA CYS A 65 1.16 8.30 -1.88
C CYS A 65 2.47 8.19 -1.07
N GLU A 66 2.39 8.54 0.21
CA GLU A 66 3.52 8.51 1.14
C GLU A 66 3.66 7.13 1.79
N PRO A 67 4.82 6.45 1.69
CA PRO A 67 5.06 5.21 2.40
C PRO A 67 5.33 5.50 3.88
N LEU A 68 4.57 4.87 4.78
CA LEU A 68 4.72 5.02 6.23
C LEU A 68 5.63 3.93 6.81
N SER A 69 5.40 2.68 6.39
CA SER A 69 6.24 1.55 6.77
C SER A 69 6.02 0.37 5.81
N PHE A 70 6.94 -0.58 5.86
CA PHE A 70 6.87 -1.82 5.10
C PHE A 70 6.80 -3.02 6.05
N LEU A 71 6.18 -4.11 5.59
CA LEU A 71 6.15 -5.41 6.26
C LEU A 71 6.46 -6.51 5.25
N MET A 72 7.50 -7.30 5.50
CA MET A 72 7.93 -8.36 4.58
C MET A 72 8.86 -9.39 5.22
N GLU A 73 9.02 -10.54 4.56
CA GLU A 73 10.12 -11.45 4.91
C GLU A 73 11.47 -10.82 4.57
N ARG A 74 12.50 -11.12 5.38
CA ARG A 74 13.84 -10.54 5.19
C ARG A 74 14.41 -10.73 3.78
N ARG A 75 14.15 -11.89 3.16
CA ARG A 75 14.60 -12.20 1.79
C ARG A 75 14.02 -11.28 0.71
N GLN A 76 12.92 -10.59 0.99
CA GLN A 76 12.29 -9.68 0.03
C GLN A 76 13.07 -8.35 -0.10
N ILE A 77 13.81 -7.98 0.94
CA ILE A 77 14.53 -6.69 1.01
C ILE A 77 15.56 -6.57 -0.13
N GLU A 78 16.35 -7.62 -0.33
CA GLU A 78 17.38 -7.67 -1.39
C GLU A 78 16.85 -8.28 -2.70
N GLY A 79 15.58 -8.73 -2.69
CA GLY A 79 14.89 -9.39 -3.79
C GLY A 79 13.85 -8.48 -4.45
N PRO A 80 12.59 -8.96 -4.57
CA PRO A 80 11.54 -8.26 -5.28
C PRO A 80 11.21 -6.85 -4.74
N ALA A 81 11.45 -6.58 -3.45
CA ALA A 81 11.18 -5.28 -2.83
C ALA A 81 12.31 -4.25 -3.05
N ALA A 82 13.50 -4.66 -3.46
CA ALA A 82 14.67 -3.77 -3.55
C ALA A 82 14.40 -2.49 -4.36
N GLY A 83 13.69 -2.62 -5.49
CA GLY A 83 13.38 -1.49 -6.37
C GLY A 83 12.46 -0.45 -5.72
N VAL A 84 11.43 -0.87 -4.98
CA VAL A 84 10.52 0.06 -4.28
C VAL A 84 11.16 0.63 -3.03
N LEU A 85 11.96 -0.16 -2.31
CA LEU A 85 12.69 0.31 -1.13
C LEU A 85 13.73 1.39 -1.49
N ALA A 86 14.40 1.26 -2.63
CA ALA A 86 15.35 2.27 -3.12
C ALA A 86 14.68 3.63 -3.38
N ARG A 87 13.37 3.66 -3.63
CA ARG A 87 12.58 4.89 -3.80
C ARG A 87 12.12 5.50 -2.47
N CYS A 88 12.29 4.79 -1.36
CA CYS A 88 11.77 5.16 -0.04
C CYS A 88 12.92 5.23 0.99
N PRO A 89 13.93 6.12 0.81
CA PRO A 89 15.03 6.25 1.76
C PRO A 89 14.48 6.67 3.14
N GLY A 90 14.97 6.02 4.21
CA GLY A 90 14.52 6.29 5.57
C GLY A 90 13.23 5.59 6.00
N ALA A 91 12.56 4.86 5.10
CA ALA A 91 11.36 4.11 5.47
C ALA A 91 11.68 3.01 6.49
N VAL A 92 10.73 2.77 7.41
CA VAL A 92 10.80 1.68 8.38
C VAL A 92 10.38 0.38 7.70
N VAL A 93 11.19 -0.67 7.86
CA VAL A 93 10.93 -2.00 7.32
C VAL A 93 10.83 -2.99 8.47
N TYR A 94 9.63 -3.44 8.76
CA TYR A 94 9.38 -4.54 9.70
C TYR A 94 9.59 -5.87 8.98
N THR A 95 10.35 -6.76 9.62
CA THR A 95 10.67 -8.06 9.02
C THR A 95 10.50 -9.18 10.04
N ALA A 96 10.06 -10.34 9.56
CA ALA A 96 9.99 -11.57 10.34
C ALA A 96 9.93 -12.79 9.41
N ASP A 97 9.95 -13.97 10.00
CA ASP A 97 9.68 -15.22 9.30
C ASP A 97 8.24 -15.28 8.81
N ARG A 98 8.02 -16.04 7.73
CA ARG A 98 6.72 -16.19 7.08
C ARG A 98 5.60 -16.59 8.04
N SER A 99 5.87 -17.50 8.99
CA SER A 99 4.88 -17.96 9.97
C SER A 99 4.47 -16.85 10.93
N VAL A 100 5.41 -16.02 11.34
CA VAL A 100 5.18 -14.85 12.22
C VAL A 100 4.35 -13.81 11.48
N LEU A 101 4.69 -13.51 10.21
CA LEU A 101 3.94 -12.58 9.38
C LEU A 101 2.49 -13.05 9.15
N GLN A 102 2.30 -14.35 8.89
CA GLN A 102 0.96 -14.93 8.73
C GLN A 102 0.12 -14.81 10.01
N THR A 103 0.74 -15.01 11.18
CA THR A 103 0.07 -14.83 12.47
C THR A 103 -0.34 -13.37 12.68
N LEU A 104 0.52 -12.43 12.33
CA LEU A 104 0.27 -11.00 12.46
C LEU A 104 -0.88 -10.53 11.55
N THR A 105 -0.81 -10.84 10.27
CA THR A 105 -1.76 -10.35 9.25
C THR A 105 -3.07 -11.13 9.23
N GLY A 106 -3.06 -12.37 9.72
CA GLY A 106 -4.21 -13.29 9.67
C GLY A 106 -4.34 -14.05 8.35
N TYR A 107 -3.42 -13.86 7.38
CA TYR A 107 -3.36 -14.59 6.13
C TYR A 107 -1.92 -14.73 5.61
N ALA A 108 -1.69 -15.68 4.71
CA ALA A 108 -0.38 -15.86 4.11
C ALA A 108 -0.10 -14.75 3.08
N LEU A 109 1.02 -14.04 3.24
CA LEU A 109 1.46 -13.02 2.29
C LEU A 109 1.86 -13.69 0.96
N THR A 110 0.94 -13.78 0.01
CA THR A 110 1.17 -14.44 -1.28
C THR A 110 2.10 -13.65 -2.19
N ARG A 111 2.10 -12.32 -2.06
CA ARG A 111 2.93 -11.39 -2.85
C ARG A 111 4.11 -10.81 -2.08
N GLY A 112 4.31 -11.27 -0.86
CA GLY A 112 5.53 -11.14 -0.08
C GLY A 112 5.83 -9.77 0.54
N VAL A 113 5.16 -8.70 0.14
CA VAL A 113 5.45 -7.33 0.59
C VAL A 113 4.16 -6.56 0.83
N LEU A 114 4.02 -5.98 2.01
CA LEU A 114 2.99 -4.99 2.34
C LEU A 114 3.65 -3.63 2.59
N CYS A 115 2.94 -2.57 2.26
CA CYS A 115 3.31 -1.21 2.62
C CYS A 115 2.08 -0.47 3.15
N ALA A 116 2.18 0.07 4.36
CA ALA A 116 1.23 1.04 4.86
C ALA A 116 1.53 2.38 4.19
N MET A 117 0.54 2.95 3.51
CA MET A 117 0.68 4.16 2.72
C MET A 117 -0.38 5.19 3.08
N ARG A 118 -0.03 6.46 3.04
CA ARG A 118 -0.95 7.57 3.19
C ARG A 118 -1.27 8.16 1.82
N ARG A 119 -2.56 8.38 1.57
CA ARG A 119 -3.01 9.08 0.36
C ARG A 119 -2.67 10.58 0.44
N PRO A 120 -2.36 11.22 -0.68
CA PRO A 120 -2.37 12.68 -0.74
C PRO A 120 -3.77 13.21 -0.44
N PRO A 121 -3.91 14.50 -0.07
CA PRO A 121 -5.22 15.14 0.05
C PRO A 121 -6.03 14.91 -1.24
N LEU A 122 -7.31 14.55 -1.08
CA LEU A 122 -8.18 14.37 -2.24
C LEU A 122 -8.54 15.74 -2.82
N PRO A 123 -8.48 15.92 -4.15
CA PRO A 123 -8.96 17.13 -4.78
C PRO A 123 -10.47 17.28 -4.59
N SER A 124 -10.95 18.51 -4.58
CA SER A 124 -12.39 18.78 -4.57
C SER A 124 -13.06 18.29 -5.85
N VAL A 125 -14.37 18.06 -5.81
CA VAL A 125 -15.15 17.68 -6.99
C VAL A 125 -15.00 18.71 -8.12
N ALA A 126 -14.95 19.99 -7.76
CA ALA A 126 -14.78 21.08 -8.73
C ALA A 126 -13.42 21.01 -9.45
N GLU A 127 -12.34 20.73 -8.70
CA GLU A 127 -11.00 20.54 -9.29
C GLU A 127 -10.93 19.31 -10.19
N VAL A 128 -11.53 18.18 -9.76
CA VAL A 128 -11.58 16.95 -10.58
C VAL A 128 -12.37 17.15 -11.86
N CYS A 129 -13.47 17.93 -11.82
CA CYS A 129 -14.33 18.17 -12.96
C CYS A 129 -13.81 19.29 -13.88
N ALA A 130 -12.84 20.09 -13.45
CA ALA A 130 -12.34 21.22 -14.23
C ALA A 130 -11.75 20.75 -15.57
N GLY A 131 -12.33 21.22 -16.69
CA GLY A 131 -11.92 20.85 -18.03
C GLY A 131 -12.25 19.42 -18.47
N ALA A 132 -12.90 18.62 -17.64
CA ALA A 132 -13.28 17.26 -17.97
C ALA A 132 -14.42 17.23 -18.99
N ARG A 133 -14.24 16.51 -20.09
CA ARG A 133 -15.28 16.31 -21.14
C ARG A 133 -16.23 15.16 -20.77
N ARG A 134 -15.78 14.21 -19.99
CA ARG A 134 -16.53 13.05 -19.53
C ARG A 134 -16.11 12.74 -18.10
N ILE A 135 -17.08 12.44 -17.26
CA ILE A 135 -16.89 12.14 -15.85
C ILE A 135 -17.64 10.84 -15.54
N ALA A 136 -16.96 9.90 -14.91
CA ALA A 136 -17.59 8.72 -14.34
C ALA A 136 -17.86 8.96 -12.85
N VAL A 137 -19.12 8.82 -12.45
CA VAL A 137 -19.54 8.91 -11.05
C VAL A 137 -19.94 7.52 -10.58
N LEU A 138 -19.26 7.00 -9.56
CA LEU A 138 -19.55 5.72 -8.97
C LEU A 138 -20.26 5.94 -7.64
N GLU A 139 -21.48 5.46 -7.54
CA GLU A 139 -22.27 5.51 -6.32
C GLU A 139 -22.57 4.09 -5.84
N ASN A 140 -22.27 3.81 -4.58
CA ASN A 140 -22.55 2.53 -3.92
C ASN A 140 -22.04 1.27 -4.65
N VAL A 141 -20.90 1.37 -5.34
CA VAL A 141 -20.25 0.23 -5.99
C VAL A 141 -19.41 -0.52 -4.96
N MET A 142 -19.97 -1.58 -4.39
CA MET A 142 -19.37 -2.34 -3.29
C MET A 142 -18.28 -3.31 -3.73
N ASN A 143 -18.35 -3.84 -4.95
CA ASN A 143 -17.43 -4.86 -5.43
C ASN A 143 -16.16 -4.23 -6.03
N PRO A 144 -14.96 -4.50 -5.45
CA PRO A 144 -13.68 -3.95 -5.94
C PRO A 144 -13.36 -4.33 -7.38
N THR A 145 -13.79 -5.53 -7.83
CA THR A 145 -13.60 -5.98 -9.20
C THR A 145 -14.38 -5.11 -10.17
N ASN A 146 -15.62 -4.74 -9.80
CA ASN A 146 -16.45 -3.85 -10.62
C ASN A 146 -15.85 -2.43 -10.66
N VAL A 147 -15.37 -1.90 -9.54
CA VAL A 147 -14.67 -0.61 -9.50
C VAL A 147 -13.46 -0.62 -10.45
N GLY A 148 -12.64 -1.65 -10.39
CA GLY A 148 -11.49 -1.80 -11.29
C GLY A 148 -11.89 -1.95 -12.77
N ALA A 149 -12.99 -2.66 -13.06
CA ALA A 149 -13.50 -2.78 -14.42
C ALA A 149 -13.99 -1.43 -14.96
N ILE A 150 -14.76 -0.68 -14.17
CA ILE A 150 -15.27 0.65 -14.53
C ILE A 150 -14.11 1.60 -14.82
N PHE A 151 -13.08 1.62 -13.98
CA PHE A 151 -11.91 2.47 -14.20
C PHE A 151 -11.16 2.13 -15.49
N ARG A 152 -10.98 0.85 -15.81
CA ARG A 152 -10.39 0.45 -17.10
C ARG A 152 -11.24 0.88 -18.30
N CYS A 153 -12.56 0.70 -18.22
CA CYS A 153 -13.46 1.16 -19.27
C CYS A 153 -13.46 2.68 -19.41
N ALA A 154 -13.49 3.41 -18.30
CA ALA A 154 -13.44 4.87 -18.28
C ALA A 154 -12.16 5.39 -18.95
N ALA A 155 -11.01 4.80 -18.64
CA ALA A 155 -9.75 5.13 -19.28
C ALA A 155 -9.76 4.84 -20.78
N ALA A 156 -10.27 3.68 -21.21
CA ALA A 156 -10.38 3.31 -22.63
C ALA A 156 -11.31 4.26 -23.42
N LEU A 157 -12.34 4.82 -22.77
CA LEU A 157 -13.29 5.77 -23.38
C LEU A 157 -12.81 7.24 -23.29
N GLY A 158 -11.57 7.47 -22.88
CA GLY A 158 -10.99 8.82 -22.75
C GLY A 158 -11.63 9.64 -21.63
N THR A 159 -12.09 8.99 -20.57
CA THR A 159 -12.53 9.64 -19.35
C THR A 159 -11.28 10.00 -18.52
N VAL A 160 -11.08 11.28 -18.25
CA VAL A 160 -9.89 11.78 -17.55
C VAL A 160 -10.12 12.00 -16.06
N SER A 161 -11.40 12.03 -15.64
CA SER A 161 -11.77 12.26 -14.23
C SER A 161 -12.94 11.38 -13.85
N TYR A 162 -12.90 10.84 -12.65
CA TYR A 162 -14.01 10.08 -12.06
C TYR A 162 -14.03 10.30 -10.55
N THR A 163 -15.24 10.32 -10.01
CA THR A 163 -15.49 10.52 -8.59
C THR A 163 -16.14 9.27 -8.02
N HIS A 164 -15.64 8.79 -6.89
CA HIS A 164 -16.27 7.74 -6.12
C HIS A 164 -17.05 8.36 -4.97
N LEU A 165 -18.38 8.29 -5.04
CA LEU A 165 -19.26 8.73 -3.97
C LEU A 165 -19.66 7.52 -3.13
N ARG A 166 -19.38 7.57 -1.83
CA ARG A 166 -19.95 6.65 -0.86
C ARG A 166 -21.30 7.21 -0.41
N ALA A 167 -22.35 6.40 -0.45
CA ALA A 167 -23.55 6.71 0.29
C ALA A 167 -23.19 6.76 1.78
N HIS A 168 -23.54 7.85 2.46
CA HIS A 168 -23.49 7.88 3.90
C HIS A 168 -24.50 6.87 4.42
N GLU A 169 -24.02 5.88 5.18
CA GLU A 169 -24.92 5.06 5.97
C GLU A 169 -25.57 5.99 7.02
N THR A 170 -26.82 6.30 6.80
CA THR A 170 -27.69 6.93 7.81
C THR A 170 -28.09 5.89 8.85
#